data_434e7480bd0d99587baad2b2071f7773
#
_entry.id   434e7480bd0d99587baad2b2071f7773
#
_cell.length_a   1.000
_cell.length_b   1.000
_cell.length_c   1.000
_cell.angle_alpha   90.00
_cell.angle_beta   90.00
_cell.angle_gamma   90.00
#
_symmetry.space_group_name_H-M   'P 1'
#
loop_
_entity.id
_entity.type
_entity.pdbx_description
1 polymer ?
#
loop_
_entity_poly.entity_id
_entity_poly.type
_entity_poly.pdbx_seq_one_letter_code
_entity_poly.pdbx_strand_id
1 'polypeptide(L)'
;MAIARHHRRGTLALLLAALTAAGATLAGCGTDAQSGTGSGGPVTIQIWDGYQSAEATAFSQLVSEYEAAHPGVKISSLYVNNDDTLQKVLTAVKGGSTPDIAYLYGSWAPQVAEIPQVVNLTQVVKQSSVNWNDFYVGERDVATVNGKVIGIPALVDNLAVVYNKKLFQAAGLPLPGANWTWSDFVADAAKLTDAAKKQYGTAYVTPGTEDTVWHWEALLWEAGGSLLTADNKQAAFDSAAGLESLQTLRTMAVTDKSMYLDPTDETYQNLFNSGKLGMLVTGPWDLSSFPNVDYGVQVMPSYPGSSAGHQTISGPDNWVVFNNGSGQVSAAEQFLTWLTAAPQVKYFSMQTGDLPTRASVASAAGFDSDMDKQLTGVSTFIDNLSNVKQARPQIPQYSQVSTVLGNMIVSVLLGKSTPQAALAAAASQVNSDLAGS
;
A
#
# COMPACT_ATOMS: atom_id res chain seq x y z
N MET A 1 58.12 15.55 18.29
CA MET A 1 57.98 16.34 19.53
C MET A 1 56.83 15.73 20.32
N ALA A 2 57.20 15.09 21.36
CA ALA A 2 56.51 14.25 22.31
C ALA A 2 55.77 15.08 23.38
N ILE A 3 55.06 14.33 24.23
CA ILE A 3 54.54 14.70 25.55
C ILE A 3 53.03 15.01 25.54
N ALA A 4 52.15 14.44 26.42
CA ALA A 4 52.25 13.43 27.50
C ALA A 4 50.86 12.92 27.87
N ARG A 5 50.84 11.70 28.42
CA ARG A 5 49.71 11.04 29.07
C ARG A 5 49.38 11.69 30.41
N HIS A 6 48.09 11.68 30.81
CA HIS A 6 47.76 11.61 32.23
C HIS A 6 46.55 10.68 32.46
N HIS A 7 46.86 9.56 33.14
CA HIS A 7 45.94 8.70 33.87
C HIS A 7 45.49 9.40 35.16
N ARG A 8 44.21 9.26 35.52
CA ARG A 8 43.82 9.18 36.94
C ARG A 8 42.78 8.11 37.17
N ARG A 9 43.15 7.14 37.98
CA ARG A 9 42.35 6.13 38.63
C ARG A 9 41.75 6.72 39.94
N GLY A 10 40.59 6.27 40.32
CA GLY A 10 39.94 6.52 41.65
C GLY A 10 38.62 5.76 41.71
N THR A 11 38.65 4.69 42.25
CA THR A 11 38.42 4.01 43.54
C THR A 11 36.94 3.73 43.79
N LEU A 12 36.66 2.41 43.93
CA LEU A 12 35.50 1.74 44.48
C LEU A 12 35.11 2.29 45.88
N ALA A 13 33.79 2.35 46.16
CA ALA A 13 33.27 2.19 47.50
C ALA A 13 31.98 1.35 47.44
N LEU A 14 32.10 0.12 47.99
CA LEU A 14 31.02 -0.74 48.41
C LEU A 14 30.40 -0.16 49.70
N LEU A 15 29.06 -0.21 49.78
CA LEU A 15 28.35 -0.19 51.07
C LEU A 15 27.24 -1.22 51.04
N LEU A 16 27.45 -2.30 51.81
CA LEU A 16 26.44 -3.25 52.29
C LEU A 16 25.76 -2.68 53.55
N ALA A 17 24.44 -2.81 53.67
CA ALA A 17 23.69 -2.93 54.91
C ALA A 17 22.31 -3.48 54.54
N ALA A 18 22.00 -4.71 54.84
CA ALA A 18 21.63 -5.40 56.08
C ALA A 18 20.09 -5.39 56.28
N LEU A 19 19.57 -6.63 56.28
CA LEU A 19 18.20 -7.07 56.58
C LEU A 19 17.67 -6.58 57.94
N THR A 20 16.34 -6.32 58.01
CA THR A 20 15.55 -6.73 59.13
C THR A 20 14.17 -7.22 58.68
N ALA A 21 13.90 -8.46 59.00
CA ALA A 21 12.60 -9.11 58.92
C ALA A 21 11.78 -8.81 60.16
N ALA A 22 10.51 -8.52 59.98
CA ALA A 22 9.51 -8.63 61.05
C ALA A 22 8.24 -9.25 60.47
N GLY A 23 8.02 -10.49 60.86
CA GLY A 23 6.77 -11.20 60.59
C GLY A 23 5.70 -10.81 61.61
N ALA A 24 4.46 -10.80 61.20
CA ALA A 24 3.30 -10.91 62.04
C ALA A 24 2.22 -11.74 61.33
N THR A 25 1.77 -12.73 62.08
CA THR A 25 0.85 -13.80 61.71
C THR A 25 -0.62 -13.41 61.86
N LEU A 26 -1.43 -13.93 60.93
CA LEU A 26 -2.77 -14.52 61.07
C LEU A 26 -3.90 -13.80 61.81
N ALA A 27 -4.99 -13.59 61.10
CA ALA A 27 -6.28 -14.20 61.42
C ALA A 27 -7.24 -14.08 60.24
N GLY A 28 -7.77 -15.20 59.78
CA GLY A 28 -8.77 -15.27 58.76
C GLY A 28 -10.17 -14.94 59.28
N CYS A 29 -11.02 -14.55 58.35
CA CYS A 29 -12.44 -14.86 58.32
C CYS A 29 -12.95 -14.62 56.92
N GLY A 30 -13.54 -15.64 56.30
CA GLY A 30 -14.14 -15.54 54.99
C GLY A 30 -15.37 -14.65 55.01
N THR A 31 -15.53 -13.92 53.93
CA THR A 31 -16.82 -13.42 53.46
C THR A 31 -16.76 -13.34 51.94
N ASP A 32 -17.72 -13.97 51.37
CA ASP A 32 -18.31 -13.80 50.06
C ASP A 32 -17.44 -13.15 48.93
N ALA A 33 -17.13 -13.99 47.95
CA ALA A 33 -16.67 -13.57 46.65
C ALA A 33 -17.77 -12.74 45.95
N GLN A 34 -17.75 -11.45 46.20
CA GLN A 34 -18.41 -10.48 45.38
C GLN A 34 -17.54 -10.32 44.15
N SER A 35 -18.03 -10.79 43.01
CA SER A 35 -17.45 -10.56 41.71
C SER A 35 -17.28 -9.06 41.50
N GLY A 36 -16.10 -8.56 41.89
CA GLY A 36 -15.67 -7.20 41.61
C GLY A 36 -15.55 -7.08 40.08
N THR A 37 -16.41 -6.28 39.49
CA THR A 37 -16.17 -5.69 38.17
C THR A 37 -14.81 -5.01 38.23
N GLY A 38 -13.80 -5.67 37.64
CA GLY A 38 -12.47 -5.11 37.54
C GLY A 38 -12.57 -3.81 36.72
N SER A 39 -12.25 -2.69 37.37
CA SER A 39 -11.91 -1.46 36.67
C SER A 39 -10.55 -1.67 35.98
N GLY A 40 -10.54 -2.44 34.89
CA GLY A 40 -9.42 -2.47 33.99
C GLY A 40 -9.31 -1.06 33.37
N GLY A 41 -8.07 -0.54 33.26
CA GLY A 41 -7.81 0.66 32.49
C GLY A 41 -8.25 0.49 31.02
N PRO A 42 -8.19 1.56 30.24
CA PRO A 42 -8.61 1.50 28.85
C PRO A 42 -7.85 0.41 28.09
N VAL A 43 -8.54 -0.30 27.19
CA VAL A 43 -7.92 -1.25 26.26
C VAL A 43 -7.11 -0.43 25.24
N THR A 44 -5.83 -0.74 25.10
CA THR A 44 -4.99 -0.12 24.05
C THR A 44 -4.91 -1.05 22.85
N ILE A 45 -5.25 -0.52 21.67
CA ILE A 45 -5.12 -1.19 20.36
C ILE A 45 -3.87 -0.64 19.67
N GLN A 46 -2.96 -1.50 19.26
CA GLN A 46 -1.81 -1.15 18.44
C GLN A 46 -2.14 -1.40 16.98
N ILE A 47 -1.98 -0.36 16.15
CA ILE A 47 -2.22 -0.42 14.71
C ILE A 47 -0.90 -0.17 13.98
N TRP A 48 -0.62 -0.96 12.95
CA TRP A 48 0.44 -0.69 12.00
C TRP A 48 -0.20 -0.29 10.67
N ASP A 49 0.14 0.90 10.19
CA ASP A 49 -0.35 1.45 8.92
C ASP A 49 0.76 2.22 8.21
N GLY A 50 0.60 2.41 6.90
CA GLY A 50 1.55 3.12 6.06
C GLY A 50 1.08 4.52 5.67
N TYR A 51 0.09 5.06 6.34
CA TYR A 51 -0.49 6.36 6.00
C TYR A 51 0.50 7.50 6.22
N GLN A 52 0.57 8.40 5.25
CA GLN A 52 1.41 9.58 5.28
C GLN A 52 0.60 10.82 4.90
N SER A 53 1.17 11.99 5.10
CA SER A 53 0.62 13.28 4.63
C SER A 53 -0.87 13.46 4.97
N ALA A 54 -1.74 13.56 3.97
CA ALA A 54 -3.18 13.75 4.15
C ALA A 54 -3.85 12.52 4.77
N GLU A 55 -3.43 11.31 4.40
CA GLU A 55 -3.96 10.07 4.96
C GLU A 55 -3.68 9.97 6.47
N ALA A 56 -2.42 10.21 6.89
CA ALA A 56 -2.07 10.20 8.31
C ALA A 56 -2.86 11.25 9.11
N THR A 57 -3.11 12.42 8.52
CA THR A 57 -3.91 13.48 9.13
C THR A 57 -5.37 13.05 9.29
N ALA A 58 -5.98 12.54 8.21
CA ALA A 58 -7.37 12.08 8.20
C ALA A 58 -7.57 10.89 9.15
N PHE A 59 -6.65 9.92 9.15
CA PHE A 59 -6.69 8.78 10.06
C PHE A 59 -6.56 9.20 11.52
N SER A 60 -5.63 10.10 11.84
CA SER A 60 -5.48 10.63 13.21
C SER A 60 -6.72 11.35 13.71
N GLN A 61 -7.43 12.07 12.82
CA GLN A 61 -8.70 12.71 13.15
C GLN A 61 -9.77 11.66 13.47
N LEU A 62 -9.91 10.62 12.64
CA LEU A 62 -10.85 9.52 12.87
C LEU A 62 -10.54 8.76 14.17
N VAL A 63 -9.27 8.50 14.45
CA VAL A 63 -8.84 7.91 15.73
C VAL A 63 -9.28 8.78 16.91
N SER A 64 -9.06 10.09 16.84
CA SER A 64 -9.44 11.03 17.88
C SER A 64 -10.96 11.06 18.10
N GLU A 65 -11.76 11.01 17.05
CA GLU A 65 -13.22 10.96 17.11
C GLU A 65 -13.71 9.65 17.77
N TYR A 66 -13.10 8.53 17.37
CA TYR A 66 -13.43 7.23 17.96
C TYR A 66 -13.10 7.19 19.47
N GLU A 67 -11.91 7.63 19.88
CA GLU A 67 -11.50 7.66 21.27
C GLU A 67 -12.39 8.58 22.13
N ALA A 68 -12.82 9.72 21.57
CA ALA A 68 -13.74 10.63 22.26
C ALA A 68 -15.11 10.00 22.53
N ALA A 69 -15.60 9.17 21.59
CA ALA A 69 -16.86 8.43 21.72
C ALA A 69 -16.70 7.15 22.56
N HIS A 70 -15.50 6.62 22.70
CA HIS A 70 -15.21 5.34 23.37
C HIS A 70 -14.07 5.49 24.39
N PRO A 71 -14.29 6.18 25.51
CA PRO A 71 -13.22 6.52 26.49
C PRO A 71 -12.53 5.32 27.14
N GLY A 72 -13.10 4.11 26.98
CA GLY A 72 -12.49 2.84 27.40
C GLY A 72 -11.50 2.24 26.41
N VAL A 73 -11.28 2.89 25.25
CA VAL A 73 -10.35 2.43 24.22
C VAL A 73 -9.30 3.50 23.95
N LYS A 74 -8.05 3.07 23.76
CA LYS A 74 -6.95 3.88 23.25
C LYS A 74 -6.38 3.25 22.00
N ILE A 75 -5.99 4.07 21.04
CA ILE A 75 -5.42 3.62 19.76
C ILE A 75 -4.00 4.20 19.64
N SER A 76 -3.04 3.31 19.41
CA SER A 76 -1.65 3.67 19.17
C SER A 76 -1.28 3.23 17.76
N SER A 77 -1.19 4.19 16.85
CA SER A 77 -0.73 3.93 15.47
C SER A 77 0.79 3.99 15.38
N LEU A 78 1.36 3.09 14.61
CA LEU A 78 2.77 3.05 14.24
C LEU A 78 2.87 3.04 12.71
N TYR A 79 3.51 4.06 12.17
CA TYR A 79 3.86 4.08 10.75
C TYR A 79 4.81 2.92 10.41
N VAL A 80 4.45 2.16 9.41
CA VAL A 80 5.26 1.14 8.77
C VAL A 80 5.08 1.31 7.27
N ASN A 81 6.16 1.45 6.52
CA ASN A 81 6.06 1.49 5.07
C ASN A 81 5.25 0.27 4.59
N ASN A 82 4.27 0.50 3.70
CA ASN A 82 3.32 -0.53 3.29
C ASN A 82 4.03 -1.77 2.73
N ASP A 83 5.07 -1.59 1.91
CA ASP A 83 5.86 -2.67 1.32
C ASP A 83 6.61 -3.53 2.35
N ASP A 84 6.94 -2.96 3.51
CA ASP A 84 7.66 -3.65 4.60
C ASP A 84 6.72 -4.34 5.60
N THR A 85 5.41 -4.02 5.57
CA THR A 85 4.48 -4.41 6.64
C THR A 85 4.35 -5.92 6.75
N LEU A 86 4.27 -6.65 5.65
CA LEU A 86 4.18 -8.12 5.69
C LEU A 86 5.40 -8.74 6.40
N GLN A 87 6.62 -8.34 6.03
CA GLN A 87 7.85 -8.89 6.63
C GLN A 87 7.96 -8.54 8.11
N LYS A 88 7.53 -7.32 8.48
CA LYS A 88 7.49 -6.90 9.88
C LYS A 88 6.47 -7.73 10.68
N VAL A 89 5.28 -7.98 10.13
CA VAL A 89 4.27 -8.86 10.73
C VAL A 89 4.81 -10.27 10.90
N LEU A 90 5.40 -10.88 9.87
CA LEU A 90 5.96 -12.23 9.94
C LEU A 90 7.06 -12.34 11.01
N THR A 91 7.86 -11.28 11.17
CA THR A 91 8.88 -11.20 12.21
C THR A 91 8.25 -11.09 13.60
N ALA A 92 7.23 -10.25 13.74
CA ALA A 92 6.50 -10.05 14.99
C ALA A 92 5.76 -11.33 15.45
N VAL A 93 5.19 -12.09 14.51
CA VAL A 93 4.59 -13.41 14.76
C VAL A 93 5.60 -14.34 15.42
N LYS A 94 6.82 -14.43 14.89
CA LYS A 94 7.89 -15.25 15.45
C LYS A 94 8.35 -14.78 16.83
N GLY A 95 8.27 -13.45 17.06
CA GLY A 95 8.64 -12.81 18.32
C GLY A 95 7.52 -12.76 19.36
N GLY A 96 6.29 -13.16 19.02
CA GLY A 96 5.13 -13.08 19.90
C GLY A 96 4.68 -11.64 20.25
N SER A 97 4.86 -10.69 19.31
CA SER A 97 4.60 -9.26 19.50
C SER A 97 3.88 -8.63 18.29
N THR A 98 2.86 -9.32 17.79
CA THR A 98 2.02 -8.79 16.68
C THR A 98 1.28 -7.52 17.09
N PRO A 99 1.00 -6.59 16.15
CA PRO A 99 0.04 -5.52 16.40
C PRO A 99 -1.36 -6.13 16.61
N ASP A 100 -2.32 -5.34 17.08
CA ASP A 100 -3.71 -5.77 17.13
C ASP A 100 -4.38 -5.66 15.76
N ILE A 101 -3.98 -4.66 14.97
CA ILE A 101 -4.43 -4.44 13.60
C ILE A 101 -3.22 -4.10 12.73
N ALA A 102 -3.18 -4.65 11.51
CA ALA A 102 -2.25 -4.19 10.48
C ALA A 102 -2.96 -3.92 9.16
N TYR A 103 -2.51 -2.86 8.47
CA TYR A 103 -2.82 -2.62 7.06
C TYR A 103 -1.94 -3.52 6.21
N LEU A 104 -2.55 -4.32 5.34
CA LEU A 104 -1.85 -5.29 4.50
C LEU A 104 -2.42 -5.31 3.09
N TYR A 105 -1.55 -5.37 2.10
CA TYR A 105 -1.96 -5.52 0.70
C TYR A 105 -2.82 -6.77 0.49
N GLY A 106 -3.88 -6.61 -0.27
CA GLY A 106 -4.79 -7.70 -0.58
C GLY A 106 -4.14 -8.86 -1.35
N SER A 107 -3.10 -8.58 -2.12
CA SER A 107 -2.32 -9.62 -2.81
C SER A 107 -1.63 -10.59 -1.86
N TRP A 108 -1.40 -10.21 -0.61
CA TRP A 108 -0.81 -11.06 0.42
C TRP A 108 -1.82 -11.87 1.22
N ALA A 109 -3.12 -11.66 0.97
CA ALA A 109 -4.18 -12.29 1.75
C ALA A 109 -4.04 -13.82 1.89
N PRO A 110 -3.68 -14.61 0.84
CA PRO A 110 -3.49 -16.04 1.01
C PRO A 110 -2.36 -16.41 1.98
N GLN A 111 -1.23 -15.68 1.94
CA GLN A 111 -0.12 -15.89 2.87
C GLN A 111 -0.46 -15.45 4.29
N VAL A 112 -1.17 -14.33 4.42
CA VAL A 112 -1.64 -13.81 5.71
C VAL A 112 -2.62 -14.77 6.37
N ALA A 113 -3.48 -15.42 5.59
CA ALA A 113 -4.43 -16.41 6.09
C ALA A 113 -3.77 -17.66 6.72
N GLU A 114 -2.49 -17.92 6.42
CA GLU A 114 -1.71 -19.02 7.02
C GLU A 114 -1.14 -18.67 8.41
N ILE A 115 -1.20 -17.37 8.82
CA ILE A 115 -0.71 -16.92 10.12
C ILE A 115 -1.71 -17.34 11.21
N PRO A 116 -1.32 -18.17 12.20
CA PRO A 116 -2.25 -18.70 13.21
C PRO A 116 -2.92 -17.62 14.08
N GLN A 117 -2.28 -16.44 14.22
CA GLN A 117 -2.78 -15.32 15.01
C GLN A 117 -3.83 -14.48 14.28
N VAL A 118 -4.01 -14.66 12.97
CA VAL A 118 -5.02 -13.92 12.20
C VAL A 118 -6.42 -14.33 12.62
N VAL A 119 -7.23 -13.33 12.96
CA VAL A 119 -8.60 -13.53 13.42
C VAL A 119 -9.52 -13.81 12.23
N ASN A 120 -10.36 -14.83 12.37
CA ASN A 120 -11.40 -15.11 11.37
C ASN A 120 -12.63 -14.20 11.61
N LEU A 121 -12.80 -13.22 10.75
CA LEU A 121 -13.85 -12.21 10.83
C LEU A 121 -15.18 -12.62 10.18
N THR A 122 -15.34 -13.87 9.71
CA THR A 122 -16.54 -14.34 9.00
C THR A 122 -17.83 -14.12 9.77
N GLN A 123 -17.82 -14.16 11.10
CA GLN A 123 -19.01 -13.88 11.90
C GLN A 123 -19.22 -12.39 12.13
N VAL A 124 -18.15 -11.60 12.18
CA VAL A 124 -18.20 -10.14 12.32
C VAL A 124 -18.88 -9.52 11.09
N VAL A 125 -18.46 -9.92 9.89
CA VAL A 125 -19.02 -9.35 8.65
C VAL A 125 -20.47 -9.71 8.39
N LYS A 126 -21.04 -10.67 9.12
CA LYS A 126 -22.50 -10.97 9.07
C LYS A 126 -23.33 -9.99 9.89
N GLN A 127 -22.71 -9.21 10.76
CA GLN A 127 -23.41 -8.20 11.54
C GLN A 127 -23.94 -7.10 10.62
N SER A 128 -25.16 -6.66 10.83
CA SER A 128 -25.76 -5.59 10.02
C SER A 128 -25.00 -4.27 10.10
N SER A 129 -24.31 -4.02 11.21
CA SER A 129 -23.44 -2.84 11.41
C SER A 129 -22.25 -2.79 10.44
N VAL A 130 -21.75 -3.93 9.99
CA VAL A 130 -20.66 -3.98 9.02
C VAL A 130 -21.13 -3.69 7.60
N ASN A 131 -22.39 -4.06 7.28
CA ASN A 131 -22.95 -3.92 5.93
C ASN A 131 -22.01 -4.46 4.83
N TRP A 132 -21.60 -5.73 4.97
CA TRP A 132 -20.57 -6.37 4.14
C TRP A 132 -20.81 -6.26 2.63
N ASN A 133 -22.07 -6.33 2.20
CA ASN A 133 -22.43 -6.29 0.78
C ASN A 133 -22.29 -4.90 0.15
N ASP A 134 -22.06 -3.86 0.93
CA ASP A 134 -21.80 -2.51 0.44
C ASP A 134 -20.34 -2.31 -0.01
N PHE A 135 -19.41 -3.17 0.41
CA PHE A 135 -18.08 -3.22 -0.17
C PHE A 135 -18.11 -3.82 -1.58
N TYR A 136 -17.21 -3.37 -2.45
CA TYR A 136 -17.10 -3.92 -3.80
C TYR A 136 -16.80 -5.42 -3.77
N VAL A 137 -17.27 -6.14 -4.80
CA VAL A 137 -17.10 -7.60 -4.89
C VAL A 137 -15.61 -7.97 -4.87
N GLY A 138 -14.78 -7.28 -5.67
CA GLY A 138 -13.34 -7.56 -5.74
C GLY A 138 -12.62 -7.41 -4.41
N GLU A 139 -12.99 -6.40 -3.60
CA GLU A 139 -12.42 -6.22 -2.25
C GLU A 139 -12.84 -7.34 -1.30
N ARG A 140 -14.12 -7.73 -1.34
CA ARG A 140 -14.62 -8.83 -0.51
C ARG A 140 -13.99 -10.17 -0.89
N ASP A 141 -13.78 -10.39 -2.17
CA ASP A 141 -13.14 -11.62 -2.68
C ASP A 141 -11.68 -11.69 -2.22
N VAL A 142 -10.94 -10.60 -2.29
CA VAL A 142 -9.55 -10.51 -1.81
C VAL A 142 -9.46 -10.66 -0.29
N ALA A 143 -10.43 -10.12 0.47
CA ALA A 143 -10.48 -10.29 1.92
C ALA A 143 -10.91 -11.69 2.37
N THR A 144 -11.30 -12.58 1.42
CA THR A 144 -11.85 -13.91 1.72
C THR A 144 -10.95 -15.02 1.17
N VAL A 145 -10.30 -15.76 2.05
CA VAL A 145 -9.41 -16.87 1.69
C VAL A 145 -10.02 -18.19 2.19
N ASN A 146 -10.21 -19.15 1.28
CA ASN A 146 -10.79 -20.47 1.60
C ASN A 146 -12.11 -20.39 2.39
N GLY A 147 -12.96 -19.41 2.03
CA GLY A 147 -14.26 -19.20 2.67
C GLY A 147 -14.21 -18.54 4.05
N LYS A 148 -13.04 -18.09 4.49
CA LYS A 148 -12.86 -17.32 5.74
C LYS A 148 -12.54 -15.87 5.40
N VAL A 149 -13.23 -14.94 6.02
CA VAL A 149 -12.91 -13.52 5.94
C VAL A 149 -11.75 -13.24 6.90
N ILE A 150 -10.61 -12.80 6.37
CA ILE A 150 -9.37 -12.57 7.13
C ILE A 150 -9.05 -11.09 7.31
N GLY A 151 -9.79 -10.21 6.67
CA GLY A 151 -9.63 -8.76 6.76
C GLY A 151 -10.92 -8.03 6.44
N ILE A 152 -10.94 -6.73 6.74
CA ILE A 152 -12.01 -5.82 6.29
C ILE A 152 -11.38 -4.86 5.27
N PRO A 153 -12.03 -4.60 4.12
CA PRO A 153 -11.51 -3.69 3.12
C PRO A 153 -11.10 -2.33 3.74
N ALA A 154 -9.85 -1.95 3.53
CA ALA A 154 -9.25 -0.75 4.07
C ALA A 154 -9.24 0.38 3.05
N LEU A 155 -8.83 0.06 1.83
CA LEU A 155 -8.63 0.99 0.75
C LEU A 155 -8.77 0.27 -0.59
N VAL A 156 -9.21 0.99 -1.60
CA VAL A 156 -9.12 0.60 -3.01
C VAL A 156 -8.60 1.78 -3.81
N ASP A 157 -7.77 1.50 -4.78
CA ASP A 157 -7.20 2.49 -5.67
C ASP A 157 -6.89 1.88 -7.05
N ASN A 158 -6.37 2.69 -7.94
CA ASN A 158 -5.87 2.27 -9.24
C ASN A 158 -4.86 3.29 -9.78
N LEU A 159 -4.19 2.94 -10.87
CA LEU A 159 -3.22 3.80 -11.53
C LEU A 159 -3.84 4.57 -12.69
N ALA A 160 -3.45 5.84 -12.80
CA ALA A 160 -3.69 6.71 -13.94
C ALA A 160 -2.44 7.58 -14.19
N VAL A 161 -2.47 8.43 -15.22
CA VAL A 161 -1.39 9.37 -15.50
C VAL A 161 -1.77 10.75 -15.00
N VAL A 162 -0.99 11.28 -14.07
CA VAL A 162 -1.02 12.68 -13.65
C VAL A 162 0.02 13.45 -14.46
N TYR A 163 -0.37 14.54 -15.13
CA TYR A 163 0.53 15.28 -16.02
C TYR A 163 0.53 16.78 -15.73
N ASN A 164 1.70 17.41 -15.88
CA ASN A 164 1.93 18.84 -15.65
C ASN A 164 1.57 19.66 -16.88
N LYS A 165 0.41 20.34 -16.87
CA LYS A 165 -0.09 21.13 -17.99
C LYS A 165 0.88 22.23 -18.45
N LYS A 166 1.57 22.88 -17.49
CA LYS A 166 2.52 23.95 -17.80
C LYS A 166 3.75 23.43 -18.56
N LEU A 167 4.25 22.23 -18.22
CA LEU A 167 5.37 21.63 -18.93
C LEU A 167 4.96 21.17 -20.33
N PHE A 168 3.78 20.60 -20.49
CA PHE A 168 3.23 20.26 -21.82
C PHE A 168 3.09 21.52 -22.70
N GLN A 169 2.51 22.58 -22.17
CA GLN A 169 2.38 23.85 -22.90
C GLN A 169 3.75 24.43 -23.28
N ALA A 170 4.71 24.43 -22.37
CA ALA A 170 6.06 24.95 -22.62
C ALA A 170 6.81 24.13 -23.69
N ALA A 171 6.54 22.84 -23.80
CA ALA A 171 7.09 21.95 -24.81
C ALA A 171 6.30 21.98 -26.15
N GLY A 172 5.19 22.71 -26.22
CA GLY A 172 4.31 22.74 -27.41
C GLY A 172 3.59 21.41 -27.67
N LEU A 173 3.37 20.62 -26.61
CA LEU A 173 2.70 19.33 -26.69
C LEU A 173 1.19 19.47 -26.48
N PRO A 174 0.37 18.68 -27.23
CA PRO A 174 -1.04 18.53 -26.87
C PRO A 174 -1.16 17.83 -25.51
N LEU A 175 -2.21 18.16 -24.76
CA LEU A 175 -2.51 17.43 -23.52
C LEU A 175 -2.95 15.99 -23.84
N PRO A 176 -2.65 15.02 -22.95
CA PRO A 176 -3.07 13.64 -23.09
C PRO A 176 -4.57 13.49 -23.32
N GLY A 177 -4.97 12.72 -24.31
CA GLY A 177 -6.37 12.49 -24.69
C GLY A 177 -6.76 11.02 -24.59
N ALA A 178 -8.04 10.70 -24.83
CA ALA A 178 -8.58 9.36 -24.65
C ALA A 178 -7.95 8.26 -25.56
N ASN A 179 -7.33 8.64 -26.68
CA ASN A 179 -6.68 7.71 -27.60
C ASN A 179 -5.15 7.68 -27.45
N TRP A 180 -4.65 8.14 -26.30
CA TRP A 180 -3.23 8.22 -26.03
C TRP A 180 -2.59 6.84 -25.90
N THR A 181 -1.39 6.69 -26.49
CA THR A 181 -0.67 5.41 -26.53
C THR A 181 0.63 5.46 -25.74
N TRP A 182 1.17 4.29 -25.38
CA TRP A 182 2.51 4.21 -24.77
C TRP A 182 3.61 4.77 -25.68
N SER A 183 3.43 4.70 -27.00
CA SER A 183 4.35 5.35 -27.93
C SER A 183 4.32 6.88 -27.79
N ASP A 184 3.13 7.46 -27.59
CA ASP A 184 2.98 8.89 -27.36
C ASP A 184 3.57 9.28 -25.98
N PHE A 185 3.31 8.49 -24.94
CA PHE A 185 3.87 8.70 -23.61
C PHE A 185 5.41 8.75 -23.64
N VAL A 186 6.05 7.78 -24.28
CA VAL A 186 7.52 7.71 -24.42
C VAL A 186 8.05 8.93 -25.17
N ALA A 187 7.41 9.30 -26.30
CA ALA A 187 7.81 10.45 -27.11
C ALA A 187 7.65 11.77 -26.33
N ASP A 188 6.56 11.92 -25.59
CA ASP A 188 6.31 13.10 -24.77
C ASP A 188 7.26 13.16 -23.56
N ALA A 189 7.54 12.02 -22.92
CA ALA A 189 8.55 11.96 -21.85
C ALA A 189 9.92 12.45 -22.33
N ALA A 190 10.35 12.04 -23.52
CA ALA A 190 11.61 12.50 -24.08
C ALA A 190 11.61 14.03 -24.34
N LYS A 191 10.51 14.59 -24.87
CA LYS A 191 10.39 16.04 -25.13
C LYS A 191 10.25 16.88 -23.87
N LEU A 192 9.66 16.33 -22.80
CA LEU A 192 9.51 16.99 -21.51
C LEU A 192 10.79 16.97 -20.67
N THR A 193 11.81 16.22 -21.11
CA THR A 193 13.08 16.08 -20.39
C THR A 193 14.04 17.24 -20.71
N ASP A 194 14.57 17.88 -19.69
CA ASP A 194 15.62 18.90 -19.79
C ASP A 194 16.68 18.65 -18.69
N ALA A 195 17.76 17.98 -19.09
CA ALA A 195 18.83 17.61 -18.17
C ALA A 195 19.52 18.83 -17.52
N ALA A 196 19.60 19.97 -18.22
CA ALA A 196 20.19 21.19 -17.67
C ALA A 196 19.37 21.78 -16.52
N LYS A 197 18.05 21.55 -16.54
CA LYS A 197 17.12 21.97 -15.49
C LYS A 197 16.86 20.88 -14.45
N LYS A 198 17.47 19.69 -14.57
CA LYS A 198 17.12 18.49 -13.80
C LYS A 198 15.59 18.22 -13.86
N GLN A 199 15.04 18.33 -15.04
CA GLN A 199 13.64 18.06 -15.36
C GLN A 199 13.56 16.73 -16.12
N TYR A 200 12.63 15.88 -15.70
CA TYR A 200 12.41 14.55 -16.28
C TYR A 200 11.02 14.49 -16.91
N GLY A 201 10.88 13.67 -17.94
CA GLY A 201 9.59 13.41 -18.56
C GLY A 201 8.66 12.62 -17.66
N THR A 202 9.20 11.62 -16.97
CA THR A 202 8.45 10.77 -16.03
C THR A 202 9.36 10.25 -14.91
N ALA A 203 8.78 9.49 -13.97
CA ALA A 203 9.50 8.78 -12.91
C ALA A 203 9.03 7.33 -12.81
N TYR A 204 9.83 6.50 -12.15
CA TYR A 204 9.47 5.13 -11.80
C TYR A 204 10.11 4.75 -10.47
N VAL A 205 9.34 4.09 -9.61
CA VAL A 205 9.78 3.63 -8.28
C VAL A 205 10.64 2.38 -8.41
N THR A 206 11.80 2.38 -7.78
CA THR A 206 12.82 1.34 -7.95
C THR A 206 13.39 0.74 -6.66
N PRO A 207 12.65 0.68 -5.54
CA PRO A 207 13.08 -0.12 -4.38
C PRO A 207 13.17 -1.62 -4.73
N GLY A 208 12.42 -2.09 -5.73
CA GLY A 208 12.32 -3.50 -6.09
C GLY A 208 11.31 -4.27 -5.24
N THR A 209 10.44 -3.57 -4.56
CA THR A 209 9.37 -4.05 -3.69
C THR A 209 8.05 -4.20 -4.45
N GLU A 210 6.96 -4.44 -3.76
CA GLU A 210 5.63 -4.63 -4.34
C GLU A 210 5.20 -3.45 -5.20
N ASP A 211 5.44 -2.22 -4.77
CA ASP A 211 5.06 -1.03 -5.53
C ASP A 211 5.78 -0.95 -6.89
N THR A 212 7.07 -1.31 -6.96
CA THR A 212 7.79 -1.45 -8.24
C THR A 212 7.09 -2.43 -9.19
N VAL A 213 6.61 -3.55 -8.67
CA VAL A 213 5.94 -4.60 -9.44
C VAL A 213 4.55 -4.18 -9.86
N TRP A 214 3.79 -3.59 -8.94
CA TRP A 214 2.42 -3.17 -9.14
C TRP A 214 2.28 -2.19 -10.33
N HIS A 215 3.19 -1.23 -10.42
CA HIS A 215 3.23 -0.33 -11.57
C HIS A 215 3.49 -1.06 -12.89
N TRP A 216 4.38 -2.07 -12.91
CA TRP A 216 4.66 -2.83 -14.12
C TRP A 216 3.53 -3.77 -14.52
N GLU A 217 2.82 -4.35 -13.56
CA GLU A 217 1.69 -5.24 -13.83
C GLU A 217 0.63 -4.56 -14.71
N ALA A 218 0.35 -3.29 -14.46
CA ALA A 218 -0.58 -2.52 -15.27
C ALA A 218 -0.12 -2.45 -16.75
N LEU A 219 1.16 -2.17 -17.00
CA LEU A 219 1.71 -2.16 -18.36
C LEU A 219 1.68 -3.54 -19.01
N LEU A 220 1.98 -4.59 -18.25
CA LEU A 220 1.92 -5.97 -18.71
C LEU A 220 0.50 -6.34 -19.17
N TRP A 221 -0.50 -5.95 -18.39
CA TRP A 221 -1.91 -6.23 -18.70
C TRP A 221 -2.40 -5.44 -19.91
N GLU A 222 -2.03 -4.18 -20.04
CA GLU A 222 -2.34 -3.36 -21.23
C GLU A 222 -1.70 -3.91 -22.49
N ALA A 223 -0.52 -4.53 -22.39
CA ALA A 223 0.11 -5.26 -23.48
C ALA A 223 -0.56 -6.61 -23.77
N GLY A 224 -1.56 -7.02 -23.00
CA GLY A 224 -2.29 -8.29 -23.13
C GLY A 224 -1.61 -9.49 -22.45
N GLY A 225 -0.68 -9.25 -21.52
CA GLY A 225 0.01 -10.27 -20.76
C GLY A 225 -0.68 -10.65 -19.46
N SER A 226 -0.08 -11.61 -18.76
CA SER A 226 -0.48 -12.07 -17.42
C SER A 226 0.77 -12.43 -16.63
N LEU A 227 0.71 -12.35 -15.28
CA LEU A 227 1.82 -12.76 -14.42
C LEU A 227 2.04 -14.27 -14.44
N LEU A 228 0.98 -15.01 -14.20
CA LEU A 228 0.98 -16.45 -14.12
C LEU A 228 0.00 -17.06 -15.12
N THR A 229 0.15 -18.36 -15.37
CA THR A 229 -0.85 -19.15 -16.09
C THR A 229 -2.18 -19.17 -15.33
N ALA A 230 -3.29 -19.48 -16.00
CA ALA A 230 -4.63 -19.46 -15.40
C ALA A 230 -4.79 -20.41 -14.19
N ASP A 231 -3.95 -21.46 -14.09
CA ASP A 231 -3.90 -22.37 -12.95
C ASP A 231 -2.89 -21.94 -11.87
N ASN A 232 -2.26 -20.79 -12.04
CA ASN A 232 -1.24 -20.20 -11.16
C ASN A 232 0.02 -21.08 -10.94
N LYS A 233 0.32 -22.02 -11.84
CA LYS A 233 1.42 -22.96 -11.67
C LYS A 233 2.71 -22.59 -12.37
N GLN A 234 2.67 -21.65 -13.29
CA GLN A 234 3.83 -21.23 -14.07
C GLN A 234 3.80 -19.74 -14.34
N ALA A 235 4.98 -19.17 -14.55
CA ALA A 235 5.15 -17.81 -15.04
C ALA A 235 4.56 -17.69 -16.45
N ALA A 236 3.79 -16.63 -16.72
CA ALA A 236 3.23 -16.27 -18.02
C ALA A 236 3.77 -14.93 -18.54
N PHE A 237 4.49 -14.20 -17.72
CA PHE A 237 5.02 -12.88 -18.08
C PHE A 237 6.23 -12.93 -19.02
N ASP A 238 6.95 -14.05 -19.16
CA ASP A 238 7.98 -14.24 -20.19
C ASP A 238 7.32 -14.48 -21.54
N SER A 239 6.85 -13.40 -22.14
CA SER A 239 5.97 -13.35 -23.31
C SER A 239 6.26 -12.11 -24.17
N ALA A 240 5.63 -12.00 -25.32
CA ALA A 240 5.70 -10.81 -26.17
C ALA A 240 5.21 -9.56 -25.39
N ALA A 241 4.13 -9.70 -24.63
CA ALA A 241 3.58 -8.62 -23.80
C ALA A 241 4.55 -8.18 -22.69
N GLY A 242 5.17 -9.15 -21.99
CA GLY A 242 6.20 -8.85 -20.99
C GLY A 242 7.42 -8.16 -21.59
N LEU A 243 7.84 -8.61 -22.77
CA LEU A 243 8.94 -7.98 -23.50
C LEU A 243 8.60 -6.54 -23.88
N GLU A 244 7.42 -6.30 -24.46
CA GLU A 244 6.97 -4.97 -24.89
C GLU A 244 6.86 -4.00 -23.68
N SER A 245 6.25 -4.43 -22.59
CA SER A 245 6.10 -3.61 -21.39
C SER A 245 7.46 -3.22 -20.78
N LEU A 246 8.39 -4.16 -20.60
CA LEU A 246 9.74 -3.86 -20.09
C LEU A 246 10.58 -3.05 -21.09
N GLN A 247 10.40 -3.25 -22.41
CA GLN A 247 11.09 -2.46 -23.41
C GLN A 247 10.63 -0.99 -23.38
N THR A 248 9.35 -0.74 -23.15
CA THR A 248 8.78 0.61 -22.95
C THR A 248 9.48 1.32 -21.79
N LEU A 249 9.53 0.70 -20.63
CA LEU A 249 10.21 1.26 -19.44
C LEU A 249 11.71 1.45 -19.69
N ARG A 250 12.38 0.45 -20.26
CA ARG A 250 13.81 0.52 -20.55
C ARG A 250 14.16 1.63 -21.54
N THR A 251 13.31 1.89 -22.54
CA THR A 251 13.52 2.98 -23.48
C THR A 251 13.60 4.31 -22.76
N MET A 252 12.66 4.62 -21.89
CA MET A 252 12.65 5.85 -21.11
C MET A 252 13.80 5.94 -20.09
N ALA A 253 14.12 4.82 -19.41
CA ALA A 253 15.15 4.81 -18.37
C ALA A 253 16.58 4.85 -18.93
N VAL A 254 16.87 4.05 -19.98
CA VAL A 254 18.25 3.78 -20.44
C VAL A 254 18.56 4.51 -21.73
N THR A 255 17.65 4.48 -22.72
CA THR A 255 17.89 5.04 -24.06
C THR A 255 17.69 6.55 -24.06
N ASP A 256 16.51 7.00 -23.69
CA ASP A 256 16.11 8.41 -23.73
C ASP A 256 16.54 9.18 -22.48
N LYS A 257 16.77 8.46 -21.38
CA LYS A 257 17.06 9.01 -20.05
C LYS A 257 16.04 10.06 -19.61
N SER A 258 14.79 9.82 -20.00
CA SER A 258 13.64 10.67 -19.70
C SER A 258 12.93 10.31 -18.41
N MET A 259 13.33 9.22 -17.78
CA MET A 259 12.74 8.69 -16.55
C MET A 259 13.66 8.91 -15.35
N TYR A 260 13.15 9.52 -14.30
CA TYR A 260 13.79 9.52 -12.99
C TYR A 260 13.54 8.18 -12.31
N LEU A 261 14.59 7.52 -11.88
CA LEU A 261 14.51 6.27 -11.11
C LEU A 261 14.54 6.61 -9.63
N ASP A 262 13.44 6.39 -8.93
CA ASP A 262 13.29 6.72 -7.52
C ASP A 262 13.57 5.49 -6.63
N PRO A 263 14.68 5.44 -5.91
CA PRO A 263 14.99 4.34 -5.02
C PRO A 263 14.31 4.43 -3.66
N THR A 264 13.61 5.55 -3.37
CA THR A 264 13.02 5.84 -2.05
C THR A 264 11.51 5.76 -2.05
N ASP A 265 10.88 5.79 -3.22
CA ASP A 265 9.43 5.86 -3.37
C ASP A 265 8.77 7.13 -2.78
N GLU A 266 9.54 8.19 -2.63
CA GLU A 266 9.06 9.46 -2.04
C GLU A 266 9.57 10.70 -2.81
N THR A 267 10.71 10.58 -3.49
CA THR A 267 11.35 11.72 -4.15
C THR A 267 10.58 12.21 -5.37
N TYR A 268 9.90 11.32 -6.09
CA TYR A 268 9.13 11.67 -7.28
C TYR A 268 8.01 12.66 -7.00
N GLN A 269 7.34 12.57 -5.83
CA GLN A 269 6.31 13.52 -5.40
C GLN A 269 6.87 14.93 -5.30
N ASN A 270 8.03 15.09 -4.67
CA ASN A 270 8.71 16.37 -4.54
C ASN A 270 9.14 16.93 -5.90
N LEU A 271 9.62 16.07 -6.82
CA LEU A 271 9.96 16.46 -8.19
C LEU A 271 8.73 16.95 -8.95
N PHE A 272 7.60 16.25 -8.85
CA PHE A 272 6.35 16.64 -9.50
C PHE A 272 5.84 17.96 -8.93
N ASN A 273 5.74 18.08 -7.61
CA ASN A 273 5.23 19.28 -6.93
C ASN A 273 6.13 20.53 -7.15
N SER A 274 7.42 20.32 -7.41
CA SER A 274 8.35 21.42 -7.77
C SER A 274 8.39 21.73 -9.27
N GLY A 275 7.54 21.10 -10.09
CA GLY A 275 7.47 21.29 -11.54
C GLY A 275 8.69 20.74 -12.28
N LYS A 276 9.34 19.70 -11.74
CA LYS A 276 10.50 19.02 -12.34
C LYS A 276 10.15 17.67 -12.99
N LEU A 277 8.88 17.31 -12.99
CA LEU A 277 8.39 16.08 -13.58
C LEU A 277 7.22 16.39 -14.51
N GLY A 278 7.26 15.85 -15.74
CA GLY A 278 6.26 16.09 -16.78
C GLY A 278 5.00 15.26 -16.58
N MET A 279 5.20 14.00 -16.29
CA MET A 279 4.15 12.99 -16.16
C MET A 279 4.51 12.02 -15.03
N LEU A 280 3.49 11.41 -14.44
CA LEU A 280 3.64 10.41 -13.41
C LEU A 280 2.52 9.38 -13.54
N VAL A 281 2.86 8.11 -13.60
CA VAL A 281 1.90 7.01 -13.38
C VAL A 281 1.80 6.85 -11.87
N THR A 282 0.62 7.10 -11.31
CA THR A 282 0.39 7.05 -9.86
C THR A 282 -1.09 6.90 -9.56
N GLY A 283 -1.44 6.79 -8.29
CA GLY A 283 -2.82 6.71 -7.82
C GLY A 283 -3.36 8.02 -7.23
N PRO A 284 -4.62 8.00 -6.75
CA PRO A 284 -5.29 9.19 -6.24
C PRO A 284 -4.67 9.72 -4.93
N TRP A 285 -3.97 8.88 -4.15
CA TRP A 285 -3.29 9.27 -2.90
C TRP A 285 -2.26 10.39 -3.07
N ASP A 286 -1.68 10.52 -4.26
CA ASP A 286 -0.66 11.53 -4.54
C ASP A 286 -1.23 12.91 -4.83
N LEU A 287 -2.50 13.01 -5.23
CA LEU A 287 -3.08 14.27 -5.71
C LEU A 287 -3.01 15.39 -4.66
N SER A 288 -3.18 15.04 -3.39
CA SER A 288 -3.07 15.99 -2.27
C SER A 288 -1.64 16.54 -2.07
N SER A 289 -0.63 15.81 -2.57
CA SER A 289 0.79 16.19 -2.51
C SER A 289 1.20 17.21 -3.59
N PHE A 290 0.31 17.55 -4.52
CA PHE A 290 0.62 18.41 -5.66
C PHE A 290 -0.06 19.81 -5.66
N PRO A 291 -0.17 20.53 -4.53
CA PRO A 291 -0.91 21.78 -4.43
C PRO A 291 -0.34 22.91 -5.29
N ASN A 292 0.92 22.79 -5.75
CA ASN A 292 1.61 23.84 -6.51
C ASN A 292 1.62 23.58 -8.03
N VAL A 293 1.05 22.47 -8.50
CA VAL A 293 1.07 22.08 -9.91
C VAL A 293 -0.32 22.24 -10.53
N ASP A 294 -0.41 22.93 -11.66
CA ASP A 294 -1.57 22.85 -12.53
C ASP A 294 -1.48 21.53 -13.33
N TYR A 295 -2.09 20.48 -12.78
CA TYR A 295 -2.06 19.15 -13.38
C TYR A 295 -3.41 18.75 -13.98
N GLY A 296 -3.38 17.72 -14.80
CA GLY A 296 -4.55 16.96 -15.23
C GLY A 296 -4.34 15.48 -14.98
N VAL A 297 -5.42 14.72 -15.03
CA VAL A 297 -5.41 13.27 -14.90
C VAL A 297 -5.98 12.66 -16.18
N GLN A 298 -5.36 11.59 -16.66
CA GLN A 298 -5.84 10.79 -17.78
C GLN A 298 -5.64 9.30 -17.48
N VAL A 299 -6.54 8.46 -17.93
CA VAL A 299 -6.35 7.00 -17.85
C VAL A 299 -5.02 6.60 -18.48
N MET A 300 -4.47 5.46 -18.06
CA MET A 300 -3.20 4.98 -18.60
C MET A 300 -3.26 4.82 -20.13
N PRO A 301 -2.13 5.03 -20.85
CA PRO A 301 -2.06 4.84 -22.28
C PRO A 301 -2.38 3.40 -22.69
N SER A 302 -2.80 3.17 -23.92
CA SER A 302 -2.94 1.82 -24.46
C SER A 302 -1.77 1.45 -25.38
N TYR A 303 -1.47 0.14 -25.54
CA TYR A 303 -0.52 -0.31 -26.55
C TYR A 303 -1.16 -0.32 -27.93
N PRO A 304 -0.50 0.24 -28.97
CA PRO A 304 -1.02 0.22 -30.33
C PRO A 304 -1.27 -1.20 -30.84
N GLY A 305 -2.50 -1.48 -31.28
CA GLY A 305 -2.87 -2.80 -31.78
C GLY A 305 -3.18 -3.85 -30.71
N SER A 306 -3.04 -3.54 -29.44
CA SER A 306 -3.51 -4.41 -28.35
C SER A 306 -5.03 -4.40 -28.29
N SER A 307 -5.63 -5.58 -28.22
CA SER A 307 -7.08 -5.74 -27.96
C SER A 307 -7.44 -5.52 -26.48
N ALA A 308 -6.45 -5.38 -25.64
CA ALA A 308 -6.64 -5.15 -24.20
C ALA A 308 -7.24 -3.76 -23.89
N GLY A 309 -6.96 -2.78 -24.77
CA GLY A 309 -7.42 -1.39 -24.59
C GLY A 309 -6.76 -0.73 -23.40
N HIS A 310 -7.42 0.26 -22.82
CA HIS A 310 -7.02 0.84 -21.56
C HIS A 310 -7.31 -0.15 -20.44
N GLN A 311 -6.29 -0.50 -19.67
CA GLN A 311 -6.43 -1.27 -18.45
C GLN A 311 -5.73 -0.52 -17.32
N THR A 312 -6.06 -0.88 -16.10
CA THR A 312 -5.35 -0.47 -14.91
C THR A 312 -5.32 -1.61 -13.92
N ILE A 313 -4.53 -1.46 -12.89
CA ILE A 313 -4.48 -2.37 -11.75
C ILE A 313 -5.28 -1.77 -10.60
N SER A 314 -5.91 -2.61 -9.79
CA SER A 314 -6.53 -2.18 -8.53
C SER A 314 -5.76 -2.76 -7.35
N GLY A 315 -5.62 -1.95 -6.32
CA GLY A 315 -5.01 -2.30 -5.04
C GLY A 315 -6.06 -2.41 -3.93
N PRO A 316 -6.90 -3.47 -3.88
CA PRO A 316 -7.75 -3.70 -2.72
C PRO A 316 -6.89 -4.17 -1.56
N ASP A 317 -6.94 -3.43 -0.45
CA ASP A 317 -6.14 -3.68 0.74
C ASP A 317 -7.01 -3.93 1.96
N ASN A 318 -6.45 -4.53 3.00
CA ASN A 318 -7.18 -5.06 4.13
C ASN A 318 -6.65 -4.58 5.48
N TRP A 319 -7.55 -4.24 6.37
CA TRP A 319 -7.30 -4.22 7.81
C TRP A 319 -7.40 -5.65 8.36
N VAL A 320 -6.28 -6.19 8.83
CA VAL A 320 -6.19 -7.54 9.39
C VAL A 320 -6.08 -7.47 10.90
N VAL A 321 -6.87 -8.27 11.61
CA VAL A 321 -6.87 -8.34 13.08
C VAL A 321 -6.06 -9.53 13.55
N PHE A 322 -5.20 -9.31 14.57
CA PHE A 322 -4.40 -10.35 15.22
C PHE A 322 -4.90 -10.65 16.63
N ASN A 323 -4.82 -11.90 17.02
CA ASN A 323 -5.31 -12.37 18.32
C ASN A 323 -4.26 -12.12 19.43
N ASN A 324 -4.34 -10.98 20.08
CA ASN A 324 -3.56 -10.61 21.26
C ASN A 324 -4.39 -10.69 22.56
N GLY A 325 -5.53 -11.38 22.51
CA GLY A 325 -6.47 -11.55 23.64
C GLY A 325 -7.87 -11.08 23.28
N SER A 326 -8.87 -11.62 23.96
CA SER A 326 -10.28 -11.39 23.62
C SER A 326 -10.71 -9.93 23.77
N GLY A 327 -10.12 -9.19 24.71
CA GLY A 327 -10.39 -7.76 24.90
C GLY A 327 -9.90 -6.93 23.72
N GLN A 328 -8.66 -7.14 23.28
CA GLN A 328 -8.06 -6.48 22.13
C GLN A 328 -8.79 -6.83 20.83
N VAL A 329 -9.08 -8.12 20.61
CA VAL A 329 -9.83 -8.57 19.42
C VAL A 329 -11.20 -7.88 19.37
N SER A 330 -11.98 -7.89 20.47
CA SER A 330 -13.29 -7.25 20.47
C SER A 330 -13.22 -5.75 20.22
N ALA A 331 -12.24 -5.06 20.82
CA ALA A 331 -12.04 -3.63 20.61
C ALA A 331 -11.60 -3.32 19.16
N ALA A 332 -10.71 -4.14 18.58
CA ALA A 332 -10.27 -4.02 17.18
C ALA A 332 -11.43 -4.22 16.20
N GLU A 333 -12.27 -5.24 16.40
CA GLU A 333 -13.47 -5.51 15.58
C GLU A 333 -14.46 -4.34 15.64
N GLN A 334 -14.69 -3.75 16.82
CA GLN A 334 -15.57 -2.60 16.99
C GLN A 334 -14.99 -1.36 16.30
N PHE A 335 -13.70 -1.09 16.47
CA PHE A 335 -13.03 0.03 15.81
C PHE A 335 -13.09 -0.10 14.29
N LEU A 336 -12.74 -1.26 13.73
CA LEU A 336 -12.78 -1.47 12.28
C LEU A 336 -14.21 -1.39 11.71
N THR A 337 -15.21 -1.90 12.45
CA THR A 337 -16.62 -1.76 12.05
C THR A 337 -17.03 -0.28 11.95
N TRP A 338 -16.56 0.55 12.87
CA TRP A 338 -16.82 1.99 12.86
C TRP A 338 -15.98 2.69 11.80
N LEU A 339 -14.66 2.42 11.73
CA LEU A 339 -13.72 3.07 10.82
C LEU A 339 -14.14 2.89 9.35
N THR A 340 -14.60 1.71 9.01
CA THR A 340 -15.00 1.36 7.64
C THR A 340 -16.47 1.59 7.36
N ALA A 341 -17.23 2.25 8.23
CA ALA A 341 -18.62 2.62 7.95
C ALA A 341 -18.70 3.78 6.93
N ALA A 342 -19.81 3.89 6.22
CA ALA A 342 -19.96 4.84 5.11
C ALA A 342 -19.60 6.30 5.45
N PRO A 343 -19.94 6.85 6.63
CA PRO A 343 -19.54 8.23 6.99
C PRO A 343 -18.03 8.40 7.09
N GLN A 344 -17.31 7.45 7.70
CA GLN A 344 -15.86 7.49 7.87
C GLN A 344 -15.14 7.27 6.54
N VAL A 345 -15.59 6.32 5.73
CA VAL A 345 -15.10 6.12 4.36
C VAL A 345 -15.27 7.39 3.54
N LYS A 346 -16.46 8.00 3.56
CA LYS A 346 -16.69 9.27 2.87
C LYS A 346 -15.74 10.36 3.34
N TYR A 347 -15.58 10.51 4.65
CA TYR A 347 -14.68 11.53 5.22
C TYR A 347 -13.24 11.28 4.75
N PHE A 348 -12.74 10.04 4.87
CA PHE A 348 -11.39 9.69 4.49
C PHE A 348 -11.14 9.99 3.00
N SER A 349 -11.98 9.48 2.11
CA SER A 349 -11.89 9.75 0.67
C SER A 349 -11.89 11.25 0.34
N MET A 350 -12.77 12.02 0.95
CA MET A 350 -12.84 13.48 0.74
C MET A 350 -11.57 14.22 1.20
N GLN A 351 -10.83 13.71 2.18
CA GLN A 351 -9.63 14.36 2.68
C GLN A 351 -8.35 13.92 1.94
N THR A 352 -8.32 12.70 1.44
CA THR A 352 -7.10 12.08 0.91
C THR A 352 -7.08 11.98 -0.61
N GLY A 353 -8.24 11.79 -1.22
CA GLY A 353 -8.39 11.41 -2.63
C GLY A 353 -8.56 9.92 -2.84
N ASP A 354 -8.27 9.10 -1.84
CA ASP A 354 -8.43 7.65 -1.94
C ASP A 354 -9.87 7.26 -2.26
N LEU A 355 -10.00 6.23 -3.08
CA LEU A 355 -11.31 5.83 -3.58
C LEU A 355 -12.14 5.17 -2.46
N PRO A 356 -13.45 5.43 -2.43
CA PRO A 356 -14.30 4.86 -1.41
C PRO A 356 -14.45 3.35 -1.61
N THR A 357 -14.21 2.57 -0.56
CA THR A 357 -14.39 1.11 -0.55
C THR A 357 -15.86 0.69 -0.58
N ARG A 358 -16.80 1.62 -0.41
CA ARG A 358 -18.24 1.36 -0.35
C ARG A 358 -18.98 1.90 -1.54
N ALA A 359 -19.74 1.01 -2.20
CA ALA A 359 -20.56 1.36 -3.35
C ALA A 359 -21.61 2.46 -3.04
N SER A 360 -22.18 2.46 -1.83
CA SER A 360 -23.12 3.50 -1.40
C SER A 360 -22.51 4.88 -1.29
N VAL A 361 -21.22 4.98 -0.96
CA VAL A 361 -20.49 6.24 -0.91
C VAL A 361 -20.16 6.73 -2.31
N ALA A 362 -19.59 5.87 -3.14
CA ALA A 362 -19.24 6.20 -4.52
C ALA A 362 -20.47 6.62 -5.35
N SER A 363 -21.62 5.95 -5.16
CA SER A 363 -22.84 6.25 -5.90
C SER A 363 -23.67 7.40 -5.30
N ALA A 364 -23.22 8.03 -4.21
CA ALA A 364 -23.94 9.15 -3.61
C ALA A 364 -23.99 10.35 -4.56
N ALA A 365 -25.17 10.95 -4.72
CA ALA A 365 -25.36 12.07 -5.65
C ALA A 365 -24.39 13.21 -5.37
N GLY A 366 -23.61 13.58 -6.37
CA GLY A 366 -22.62 14.66 -6.31
C GLY A 366 -21.29 14.30 -5.66
N PHE A 367 -21.08 13.06 -5.22
CA PHE A 367 -19.84 12.65 -4.57
C PHE A 367 -18.62 12.89 -5.48
N ASP A 368 -18.65 12.42 -6.73
CA ASP A 368 -17.56 12.58 -7.69
C ASP A 368 -17.23 14.07 -7.93
N SER A 369 -18.27 14.89 -8.12
CA SER A 369 -18.07 16.31 -8.34
C SER A 369 -17.57 17.06 -7.10
N ASP A 370 -17.89 16.59 -5.92
CA ASP A 370 -17.39 17.14 -4.66
C ASP A 370 -15.94 16.72 -4.42
N MET A 371 -15.58 15.49 -4.76
CA MET A 371 -14.19 15.00 -4.78
C MET A 371 -13.33 15.84 -5.74
N ASP A 372 -13.78 16.09 -6.99
CA ASP A 372 -13.05 16.88 -7.98
C ASP A 372 -12.87 18.35 -7.59
N LYS A 373 -13.78 18.91 -6.82
CA LYS A 373 -13.61 20.27 -6.25
C LYS A 373 -12.52 20.29 -5.20
N GLN A 374 -12.36 19.20 -4.46
CA GLN A 374 -11.34 19.04 -3.42
C GLN A 374 -9.97 18.73 -4.04
N LEU A 375 -9.93 17.75 -4.94
CA LEU A 375 -8.73 17.25 -5.60
C LEU A 375 -9.02 17.00 -7.08
N THR A 376 -8.52 17.90 -7.93
CA THR A 376 -8.77 17.87 -9.38
C THR A 376 -8.44 16.50 -9.99
N GLY A 377 -9.39 15.89 -10.69
CA GLY A 377 -9.19 14.67 -11.47
C GLY A 377 -9.37 13.36 -10.70
N VAL A 378 -9.82 13.39 -9.44
CA VAL A 378 -10.15 12.17 -8.68
C VAL A 378 -11.25 11.38 -9.38
N SER A 379 -12.25 12.04 -9.98
CA SER A 379 -13.32 11.39 -10.74
C SER A 379 -12.78 10.49 -11.86
N THR A 380 -11.64 10.85 -12.47
CA THR A 380 -10.98 9.98 -13.47
C THR A 380 -10.57 8.64 -12.87
N PHE A 381 -10.07 8.60 -11.63
CA PHE A 381 -9.72 7.35 -10.96
C PHE A 381 -10.97 6.54 -10.57
N ILE A 382 -12.07 7.19 -10.17
CA ILE A 382 -13.35 6.52 -9.88
C ILE A 382 -13.87 5.81 -11.15
N ASP A 383 -13.95 6.52 -12.26
CA ASP A 383 -14.39 5.97 -13.55
C ASP A 383 -13.44 4.85 -14.05
N ASN A 384 -12.15 5.01 -13.76
CA ASN A 384 -11.09 4.09 -14.18
C ASN A 384 -11.15 2.73 -13.48
N LEU A 385 -11.87 2.58 -12.35
CA LEU A 385 -12.17 1.28 -11.76
C LEU A 385 -12.85 0.33 -12.77
N SER A 386 -13.58 0.86 -13.75
CA SER A 386 -14.16 0.08 -14.84
C SER A 386 -13.13 -0.53 -15.78
N ASN A 387 -11.90 -0.05 -15.78
CA ASN A 387 -10.75 -0.53 -16.56
C ASN A 387 -9.92 -1.60 -15.81
N VAL A 388 -10.26 -1.94 -14.58
CA VAL A 388 -9.68 -3.09 -13.87
C VAL A 388 -10.26 -4.36 -14.45
N LYS A 389 -9.45 -5.11 -15.21
CA LYS A 389 -9.88 -6.32 -15.91
C LYS A 389 -9.27 -7.61 -15.34
N GLN A 390 -8.18 -7.48 -14.62
CA GLN A 390 -7.44 -8.59 -14.04
C GLN A 390 -7.20 -8.32 -12.56
N ALA A 391 -7.06 -9.40 -11.78
CA ALA A 391 -6.63 -9.35 -10.39
C ALA A 391 -5.23 -9.95 -10.25
N ARG A 392 -4.49 -9.49 -9.26
CA ARG A 392 -3.22 -10.11 -8.88
C ARG A 392 -3.44 -11.58 -8.45
N PRO A 393 -2.48 -12.49 -8.71
CA PRO A 393 -2.61 -13.88 -8.31
C PRO A 393 -2.84 -14.03 -6.81
N GLN A 394 -3.91 -14.76 -6.45
CA GLN A 394 -4.26 -15.02 -5.04
C GLN A 394 -3.65 -16.36 -4.60
N ILE A 395 -2.32 -16.36 -4.38
CA ILE A 395 -1.54 -17.55 -3.96
C ILE A 395 -0.62 -17.19 -2.78
N PRO A 396 -0.30 -18.13 -1.89
CA PRO A 396 0.59 -17.88 -0.74
C PRO A 396 2.01 -17.43 -1.14
N GLN A 397 2.48 -17.82 -2.33
CA GLN A 397 3.81 -17.51 -2.84
C GLN A 397 3.91 -16.12 -3.50
N TYR A 398 2.81 -15.37 -3.58
CA TYR A 398 2.78 -14.11 -4.34
C TYR A 398 3.89 -13.13 -3.92
N SER A 399 4.14 -12.97 -2.62
CA SER A 399 5.21 -12.06 -2.15
C SER A 399 6.62 -12.46 -2.61
N GLN A 400 6.87 -13.77 -2.81
CA GLN A 400 8.12 -14.27 -3.36
C GLN A 400 8.20 -13.98 -4.86
N VAL A 401 7.11 -14.24 -5.59
CA VAL A 401 6.98 -13.89 -7.02
C VAL A 401 7.23 -12.40 -7.22
N SER A 402 6.58 -11.53 -6.44
CA SER A 402 6.75 -10.08 -6.48
C SER A 402 8.22 -9.68 -6.24
N THR A 403 8.90 -10.28 -5.27
CA THR A 403 10.33 -10.01 -5.02
C THR A 403 11.22 -10.34 -6.24
N VAL A 404 10.96 -11.47 -6.91
CA VAL A 404 11.69 -11.84 -8.14
C VAL A 404 11.43 -10.83 -9.25
N LEU A 405 10.17 -10.44 -9.44
CA LEU A 405 9.76 -9.46 -10.44
C LEU A 405 10.34 -8.06 -10.18
N GLY A 406 10.31 -7.59 -8.93
CA GLY A 406 10.90 -6.32 -8.55
C GLY A 406 12.39 -6.24 -8.90
N ASN A 407 13.16 -7.27 -8.55
CA ASN A 407 14.57 -7.37 -8.91
C ASN A 407 14.78 -7.41 -10.44
N MET A 408 13.94 -8.13 -11.16
CA MET A 408 13.94 -8.18 -12.63
C MET A 408 13.76 -6.78 -13.24
N ILE A 409 12.71 -6.07 -12.83
CA ILE A 409 12.38 -4.73 -13.33
C ILE A 409 13.55 -3.77 -13.06
N VAL A 410 14.01 -3.70 -11.82
CA VAL A 410 15.11 -2.81 -11.43
C VAL A 410 16.38 -3.10 -12.22
N SER A 411 16.71 -4.38 -12.48
CA SER A 411 17.89 -4.74 -13.28
C SER A 411 17.81 -4.22 -14.72
N VAL A 412 16.60 -4.22 -15.31
CA VAL A 412 16.35 -3.70 -16.66
C VAL A 412 16.42 -2.17 -16.69
N LEU A 413 15.81 -1.50 -15.71
CA LEU A 413 15.79 -0.04 -15.62
C LEU A 413 17.18 0.54 -15.37
N LEU A 414 18.02 -0.15 -14.60
CA LEU A 414 19.43 0.22 -14.40
C LEU A 414 20.34 -0.17 -15.57
N GLY A 415 19.82 -0.76 -16.64
CA GLY A 415 20.58 -1.19 -17.81
C GLY A 415 21.51 -2.39 -17.54
N LYS A 416 21.36 -3.08 -16.38
CA LYS A 416 22.19 -4.24 -16.02
C LYS A 416 21.82 -5.50 -16.78
N SER A 417 20.58 -5.59 -17.26
CA SER A 417 20.07 -6.72 -18.05
C SER A 417 19.26 -6.23 -19.26
N THR A 418 19.18 -7.06 -20.29
CA THR A 418 18.19 -6.85 -21.37
C THR A 418 16.82 -7.36 -20.90
N PRO A 419 15.69 -6.81 -21.40
CA PRO A 419 14.37 -7.30 -21.08
C PRO A 419 14.21 -8.81 -21.27
N GLN A 420 14.64 -9.36 -22.41
CA GLN A 420 14.58 -10.79 -22.71
C GLN A 420 15.32 -11.66 -21.69
N ALA A 421 16.58 -11.29 -21.38
CA ALA A 421 17.38 -12.09 -20.44
C ALA A 421 16.79 -12.01 -19.01
N ALA A 422 16.26 -10.84 -18.63
CA ALA A 422 15.66 -10.62 -17.32
C ALA A 422 14.35 -11.43 -17.16
N LEU A 423 13.46 -11.38 -18.17
CA LEU A 423 12.21 -12.15 -18.19
C LEU A 423 12.48 -13.65 -18.07
N ALA A 424 13.38 -14.19 -18.92
CA ALA A 424 13.68 -15.62 -18.91
C ALA A 424 14.27 -16.09 -17.56
N ALA A 425 15.17 -15.29 -16.97
CA ALA A 425 15.75 -15.62 -15.67
C ALA A 425 14.70 -15.57 -14.54
N ALA A 426 13.86 -14.53 -14.53
CA ALA A 426 12.79 -14.38 -13.55
C ALA A 426 11.74 -15.51 -13.68
N ALA A 427 11.34 -15.85 -14.92
CA ALA A 427 10.38 -16.92 -15.15
C ALA A 427 10.91 -18.30 -14.67
N SER A 428 12.20 -18.56 -14.90
CA SER A 428 12.84 -19.78 -14.38
C SER A 428 12.81 -19.85 -12.84
N GLN A 429 13.10 -18.73 -12.17
CA GLN A 429 13.06 -18.65 -10.71
C GLN A 429 11.64 -18.80 -10.18
N VAL A 430 10.68 -18.06 -10.72
CA VAL A 430 9.27 -18.14 -10.32
C VAL A 430 8.72 -19.56 -10.49
N ASN A 431 9.02 -20.22 -11.62
CA ASN A 431 8.59 -21.61 -11.84
C ASN A 431 9.19 -22.58 -10.81
N SER A 432 10.44 -22.35 -10.39
CA SER A 432 11.07 -23.14 -9.33
C SER A 432 10.39 -22.90 -7.97
N ASP A 433 10.08 -21.66 -7.64
CA ASP A 433 9.46 -21.29 -6.37
C ASP A 433 8.03 -21.86 -6.27
N LEU A 434 7.27 -21.81 -7.37
CA LEU A 434 5.91 -22.38 -7.45
C LEU A 434 5.90 -23.92 -7.39
N ALA A 435 6.93 -24.60 -7.92
CA ALA A 435 7.02 -26.05 -7.90
C ALA A 435 7.51 -26.63 -6.55
N GLY A 436 8.20 -25.83 -5.74
CA GLY A 436 8.75 -26.25 -4.44
C GLY A 436 7.79 -26.12 -3.24
N SER A 437 6.54 -25.73 -3.49
CA SER A 437 5.53 -25.41 -2.48
C SER A 437 4.43 -26.47 -2.37
#